data_a55dda5a9f8656085e00cabecd2d09dd
#
_entry.id   a55dda5a9f8656085e00cabecd2d09dd
#
_cell.length_a   1.000
_cell.length_b   1.000
_cell.length_c   1.000
_cell.angle_alpha   90.00
_cell.angle_beta   90.00
_cell.angle_gamma   90.00
#
_symmetry.space_group_name_H-M   'P 1'
#
loop_
_entity.id
_entity.type
_entity.pdbx_description
1 polymer ?
#
loop_
_entity_poly.entity_id
_entity_poly.type
_entity_poly.pdbx_seq_one_letter_code
_entity_poly.pdbx_strand_id
1 'polypeptide(L)'
;VKLWSGDFYSPASAYAESTYFTSRYGNRRTYIGQGTDLRIPGFHTGLDFGGGNGLAITAPAAGLVVFAGPWTVRGNATVIDHGWGVYSGFWHQSAIQVQVGEMVEQYQVIGLVGGTGRVTGAHLHWELWVNGIQVDPLDWLIQTYP
;
A
#
# COMPACT_ATOMS: atom_id res chain seq x y z
N VAL A 1 1.92 2.04 21.42
CA VAL A 1 0.76 2.96 21.51
C VAL A 1 0.04 2.93 20.17
N LYS A 2 -1.26 2.78 20.23
CA LYS A 2 -2.14 2.86 19.06
C LYS A 2 -2.23 4.32 18.59
N LEU A 3 -1.97 4.55 17.31
CA LEU A 3 -1.96 5.91 16.74
C LEU A 3 -3.22 6.24 15.93
N TRP A 4 -4.08 5.25 15.69
CA TRP A 4 -5.32 5.47 14.93
C TRP A 4 -6.55 5.28 15.80
N SER A 5 -7.68 5.81 15.32
CA SER A 5 -9.00 5.57 15.92
C SER A 5 -10.02 5.28 14.82
N GLY A 6 -11.03 4.48 15.16
CA GLY A 6 -12.05 4.09 14.19
C GLY A 6 -11.57 3.11 13.14
N ASP A 7 -12.22 3.14 11.99
CA ASP A 7 -11.98 2.20 10.91
C ASP A 7 -10.84 2.66 10.00
N PHE A 8 -10.21 1.70 9.32
CA PHE A 8 -9.35 2.00 8.18
C PHE A 8 -10.22 2.31 6.97
N TYR A 9 -9.77 3.27 6.15
CA TYR A 9 -10.43 3.63 4.91
C TYR A 9 -9.50 3.41 3.73
N SER A 10 -10.09 3.15 2.56
CA SER A 10 -9.33 2.89 1.35
C SER A 10 -8.31 3.98 1.06
N PRO A 11 -7.03 3.64 0.80
CA PRO A 11 -6.03 4.61 0.36
C PRO A 11 -6.33 5.20 -1.02
N ALA A 12 -7.27 4.60 -1.76
CA ALA A 12 -7.78 5.11 -3.03
C ALA A 12 -9.05 5.97 -2.85
N SER A 13 -9.41 6.35 -1.63
CA SER A 13 -10.67 7.06 -1.33
C SER A 13 -10.82 8.38 -2.07
N ALA A 14 -9.72 8.99 -2.51
CA ALA A 14 -9.76 10.24 -3.27
C ALA A 14 -10.22 10.07 -4.73
N TYR A 15 -10.22 8.83 -5.27
CA TYR A 15 -10.53 8.60 -6.69
C TYR A 15 -11.30 7.31 -6.96
N ALA A 16 -11.44 6.42 -5.99
CA ALA A 16 -12.12 5.15 -6.17
C ALA A 16 -12.91 4.79 -4.91
N GLU A 17 -13.98 4.03 -5.09
CA GLU A 17 -14.71 3.48 -3.96
C GLU A 17 -13.86 2.47 -3.20
N SER A 18 -14.13 2.31 -1.90
CA SER A 18 -13.35 1.46 -1.01
C SER A 18 -13.32 -0.02 -1.41
N THR A 19 -14.27 -0.46 -2.23
CA THR A 19 -14.36 -1.84 -2.74
C THR A 19 -13.80 -1.99 -4.15
N TYR A 20 -13.35 -0.91 -4.79
CA TYR A 20 -12.82 -0.97 -6.15
C TYR A 20 -11.34 -1.35 -6.13
N PHE A 21 -11.05 -2.59 -6.46
CA PHE A 21 -9.67 -3.10 -6.52
C PHE A 21 -9.52 -4.06 -7.70
N THR A 22 -8.31 -4.15 -8.24
CA THR A 22 -8.00 -4.96 -9.42
C THR A 22 -7.32 -6.28 -9.10
N SER A 23 -6.70 -6.38 -7.94
CA SER A 23 -6.07 -7.63 -7.49
C SER A 23 -6.09 -7.71 -5.97
N ARG A 24 -6.53 -8.85 -5.46
CA ARG A 24 -6.66 -9.09 -4.03
C ARG A 24 -5.42 -9.75 -3.44
N TYR A 25 -5.25 -9.58 -2.13
CA TYR A 25 -4.28 -10.33 -1.35
C TYR A 25 -4.50 -11.84 -1.54
N GLY A 26 -3.42 -12.58 -1.68
CA GLY A 26 -3.46 -14.03 -1.81
C GLY A 26 -3.73 -14.55 -3.21
N ASN A 27 -4.02 -13.69 -4.20
CA ASN A 27 -4.14 -14.12 -5.59
C ASN A 27 -2.85 -14.82 -6.02
N ARG A 28 -2.98 -15.99 -6.65
CA ARG A 28 -1.82 -16.75 -7.11
C ARG A 28 -1.10 -16.03 -8.23
N ARG A 29 0.21 -16.09 -8.18
CA ARG A 29 1.10 -15.50 -9.17
C ARG A 29 2.21 -16.47 -9.52
N THR A 30 2.71 -16.36 -10.75
CA THR A 30 3.92 -17.05 -11.18
C THR A 30 4.96 -16.01 -11.52
N TYR A 31 6.08 -16.04 -10.83
CA TYR A 31 7.22 -15.16 -11.11
C TYR A 31 8.15 -15.85 -12.09
N ILE A 32 8.53 -15.14 -13.16
CA ILE A 32 9.42 -15.65 -14.20
C ILE A 32 10.79 -14.99 -14.02
N GLY A 33 11.83 -15.82 -13.89
CA GLY A 33 13.20 -15.32 -13.82
C GLY A 33 13.59 -14.66 -15.13
N GLN A 34 14.12 -13.44 -15.05
CA GLN A 34 14.52 -12.68 -16.23
C GLN A 34 15.65 -13.41 -16.96
N GLY A 35 15.48 -13.65 -18.27
CA GLY A 35 16.45 -14.35 -19.10
C GLY A 35 16.57 -15.85 -18.84
N THR A 36 15.61 -16.44 -18.10
CA THR A 36 15.57 -17.88 -17.80
C THR A 36 14.17 -18.43 -17.99
N ASP A 37 14.05 -19.78 -17.99
CA ASP A 37 12.75 -20.46 -17.98
C ASP A 37 12.23 -20.71 -16.55
N LEU A 38 12.92 -20.18 -15.55
CA LEU A 38 12.56 -20.39 -14.15
C LEU A 38 11.22 -19.71 -13.83
N ARG A 39 10.29 -20.51 -13.28
CA ARG A 39 8.99 -20.04 -12.83
C ARG A 39 8.86 -20.32 -11.34
N ILE A 40 8.60 -19.28 -10.55
CA ILE A 40 8.49 -19.38 -9.10
C ILE A 40 7.03 -19.11 -8.72
N PRO A 41 6.33 -20.08 -8.11
CA PRO A 41 4.98 -19.83 -7.62
C PRO A 41 5.00 -18.85 -6.46
N GLY A 42 3.98 -18.03 -6.37
CA GLY A 42 3.83 -17.06 -5.31
C GLY A 42 2.39 -16.60 -5.17
N PHE A 43 2.18 -15.58 -4.37
CA PHE A 43 0.88 -14.96 -4.20
C PHE A 43 1.01 -13.44 -4.03
N HIS A 44 -0.09 -12.73 -4.28
CA HIS A 44 -0.14 -11.28 -4.12
C HIS A 44 -0.09 -10.89 -2.64
N THR A 45 0.89 -10.07 -2.27
CA THR A 45 1.17 -9.71 -0.87
C THR A 45 0.38 -8.50 -0.38
N GLY A 46 -0.45 -7.91 -1.22
CA GLY A 46 -1.22 -6.72 -0.89
C GLY A 46 -2.51 -6.63 -1.68
N LEU A 47 -3.05 -5.42 -1.74
CA LEU A 47 -4.28 -5.10 -2.44
C LEU A 47 -3.98 -4.03 -3.49
N ASP A 48 -4.34 -4.28 -4.75
CA ASP A 48 -4.17 -3.34 -5.85
C ASP A 48 -5.47 -2.63 -6.18
N PHE A 49 -5.40 -1.33 -6.36
CA PHE A 49 -6.53 -0.50 -6.77
C PHE A 49 -6.36 -0.05 -8.22
N GLY A 50 -7.46 -0.08 -8.97
CA GLY A 50 -7.51 0.50 -10.29
C GLY A 50 -7.34 2.02 -10.24
N GLY A 51 -6.88 2.58 -11.34
CA GLY A 51 -6.66 4.01 -11.46
C GLY A 51 -5.53 4.29 -12.43
N GLY A 52 -5.12 5.54 -12.48
CA GLY A 52 -4.08 6.00 -13.38
C GLY A 52 -2.96 6.72 -12.66
N ASN A 53 -1.91 7.01 -13.41
CA ASN A 53 -0.76 7.76 -12.92
C ASN A 53 -1.18 9.15 -12.44
N GLY A 54 -0.68 9.56 -11.28
CA GLY A 54 -0.91 10.89 -10.73
C GLY A 54 -2.13 11.03 -9.82
N LEU A 55 -2.93 9.98 -9.64
CA LEU A 55 -4.07 10.03 -8.71
C LEU A 55 -3.59 10.03 -7.25
N ALA A 56 -4.32 10.74 -6.39
CA ALA A 56 -3.92 10.91 -5.00
C ALA A 56 -4.09 9.63 -4.17
N ILE A 57 -3.08 9.32 -3.38
CA ILE A 57 -3.10 8.25 -2.38
C ILE A 57 -3.35 8.90 -1.02
N THR A 58 -4.32 8.41 -0.26
CA THR A 58 -4.66 8.93 1.06
C THR A 58 -4.28 7.93 2.15
N ALA A 59 -3.90 8.45 3.32
CA ALA A 59 -3.59 7.61 4.47
C ALA A 59 -4.86 6.88 4.93
N PRO A 60 -4.82 5.54 5.05
CA PRO A 60 -6.00 4.77 5.46
C PRO A 60 -6.37 4.96 6.94
N ALA A 61 -5.41 5.38 7.73
CA ALA A 61 -5.55 5.69 9.16
C ALA A 61 -4.40 6.59 9.58
N ALA A 62 -4.54 7.24 10.72
CA ALA A 62 -3.46 8.06 11.28
C ALA A 62 -2.23 7.22 11.61
N GLY A 63 -1.06 7.83 11.54
CA GLY A 63 0.20 7.16 11.86
C GLY A 63 1.42 8.03 11.64
N LEU A 64 2.57 7.43 11.86
CA LEU A 64 3.88 8.06 11.71
C LEU A 64 4.57 7.53 10.45
N VAL A 65 5.03 8.41 9.59
CA VAL A 65 5.82 8.02 8.42
C VAL A 65 7.20 7.56 8.89
N VAL A 66 7.50 6.29 8.66
CA VAL A 66 8.79 5.69 9.06
C VAL A 66 9.71 5.42 7.88
N PHE A 67 9.20 5.42 6.66
CA PHE A 67 9.99 5.36 5.44
C PHE A 67 9.31 6.16 4.33
N ALA A 68 10.10 6.87 3.54
CA ALA A 68 9.64 7.58 2.34
C ALA A 68 10.83 7.73 1.39
N GLY A 69 10.82 7.01 0.28
CA GLY A 69 11.92 7.04 -0.67
C GLY A 69 11.89 5.90 -1.68
N PRO A 70 12.94 5.81 -2.52
CA PRO A 70 13.00 4.78 -3.55
C PRO A 70 13.50 3.44 -3.00
N TRP A 71 12.88 2.36 -3.49
CA TRP A 71 13.33 0.98 -3.36
C TRP A 71 13.43 0.35 -4.74
N THR A 72 14.33 -0.63 -4.89
CA THR A 72 14.61 -1.22 -6.21
C THR A 72 13.39 -1.90 -6.84
N VAL A 73 12.70 -2.75 -6.10
CA VAL A 73 11.53 -3.50 -6.61
C VAL A 73 10.24 -2.73 -6.40
N ARG A 74 10.09 -2.09 -5.24
CA ARG A 74 8.86 -1.39 -4.86
C ARG A 74 8.75 0.01 -5.44
N GLY A 75 9.83 0.52 -6.04
CA GLY A 75 9.86 1.88 -6.55
C GLY A 75 9.78 2.89 -5.43
N ASN A 76 9.18 4.04 -5.71
CA ASN A 76 8.95 5.06 -4.68
C ASN A 76 7.92 4.54 -3.68
N ALA A 77 8.33 4.43 -2.42
CA ALA A 77 7.57 3.78 -1.38
C ALA A 77 7.38 4.67 -0.15
N THR A 78 6.25 4.50 0.52
CA THR A 78 5.96 5.12 1.81
C THR A 78 5.52 4.02 2.78
N VAL A 79 6.03 4.05 4.00
CA VAL A 79 5.60 3.16 5.09
C VAL A 79 5.12 4.00 6.26
N ILE A 80 3.93 3.68 6.75
CA ILE A 80 3.30 4.34 7.89
C ILE A 80 3.18 3.35 9.05
N ASP A 81 3.67 3.75 10.22
CA ASP A 81 3.48 3.02 11.48
C ASP A 81 2.20 3.55 12.14
N HIS A 82 1.18 2.71 12.21
CA HIS A 82 -0.10 3.05 12.85
C HIS A 82 -0.09 2.79 14.37
N GLY A 83 1.01 2.26 14.91
CA GLY A 83 1.07 1.79 16.28
C GLY A 83 0.56 0.35 16.43
N TRP A 84 0.75 -0.23 17.60
CA TRP A 84 0.35 -1.61 17.91
C TRP A 84 0.90 -2.67 16.95
N GLY A 85 2.06 -2.40 16.32
CA GLY A 85 2.67 -3.34 15.37
C GLY A 85 1.98 -3.34 14.00
N VAL A 86 1.14 -2.35 13.69
CA VAL A 86 0.41 -2.26 12.43
C VAL A 86 1.10 -1.26 11.50
N TYR A 87 1.49 -1.71 10.30
CA TYR A 87 2.18 -0.90 9.29
C TYR A 87 1.46 -0.97 7.96
N SER A 88 1.35 0.16 7.29
CA SER A 88 0.90 0.23 5.89
C SER A 88 2.07 0.56 4.99
N GLY A 89 2.16 -0.11 3.84
CA GLY A 89 3.14 0.19 2.81
C GLY A 89 2.46 0.51 1.48
N PHE A 90 2.96 1.53 0.78
CA PHE A 90 2.44 2.00 -0.50
C PHE A 90 3.58 2.05 -1.51
N TRP A 91 3.46 1.29 -2.60
CA TRP A 91 4.54 1.10 -3.55
C TRP A 91 4.28 1.79 -4.89
N HIS A 92 5.32 1.88 -5.71
CA HIS A 92 5.27 2.33 -7.11
C HIS A 92 4.76 3.75 -7.32
N GLN A 93 4.90 4.62 -6.32
CA GLN A 93 4.41 6.00 -6.40
C GLN A 93 5.16 6.81 -7.46
N SER A 94 4.43 7.69 -8.17
CA SER A 94 5.06 8.67 -9.07
C SER A 94 5.67 9.84 -8.29
N ALA A 95 5.07 10.18 -7.15
CA ALA A 95 5.57 11.23 -6.25
C ALA A 95 5.24 10.89 -4.81
N ILE A 96 6.15 11.20 -3.90
CA ILE A 96 5.96 11.08 -2.46
C ILE A 96 5.75 12.48 -1.90
N GLN A 97 4.68 12.68 -1.12
CA GLN A 97 4.31 14.00 -0.59
C GLN A 97 4.43 14.10 0.92
N VAL A 98 5.08 13.14 1.55
CA VAL A 98 5.37 13.12 2.98
C VAL A 98 6.83 12.76 3.20
N GLN A 99 7.33 12.98 4.42
CA GLN A 99 8.70 12.67 4.78
C GLN A 99 8.74 11.88 6.08
N VAL A 100 9.84 11.16 6.29
CA VAL A 100 10.09 10.40 7.52
C VAL A 100 10.00 11.32 8.74
N GLY A 101 9.27 10.86 9.75
CA GLY A 101 9.04 11.62 10.99
C GLY A 101 7.75 12.44 10.97
N GLU A 102 7.07 12.54 9.83
CA GLU A 102 5.80 13.24 9.74
C GLU A 102 4.67 12.40 10.29
N MET A 103 3.83 13.01 11.15
CA MET A 103 2.56 12.41 11.58
C MET A 103 1.51 12.73 10.54
N VAL A 104 0.82 11.70 10.05
CA VAL A 104 -0.26 11.86 9.08
C VAL A 104 -1.60 11.54 9.72
N GLU A 105 -2.62 12.25 9.26
CA GLU A 105 -4.00 11.99 9.65
C GLU A 105 -4.67 11.09 8.61
N GLN A 106 -5.75 10.43 9.02
CA GLN A 106 -6.60 9.69 8.09
C GLN A 106 -7.08 10.62 6.97
N TYR A 107 -7.11 10.14 5.75
CA TYR A 107 -7.46 10.89 4.53
C TYR A 107 -6.41 11.90 4.05
N GLN A 108 -5.35 12.14 4.79
CA GLN A 108 -4.28 13.02 4.30
C GLN A 108 -3.65 12.44 3.03
N VAL A 109 -3.42 13.28 2.02
CA VAL A 109 -2.71 12.86 0.80
C VAL A 109 -1.25 12.62 1.14
N ILE A 110 -0.75 11.42 0.83
CA ILE A 110 0.61 11.01 1.16
C ILE A 110 1.50 10.83 -0.08
N GLY A 111 0.90 10.75 -1.26
CA GLY A 111 1.64 10.59 -2.50
C GLY A 111 0.69 10.45 -3.68
N LEU A 112 1.27 10.13 -4.84
CA LEU A 112 0.54 9.97 -6.09
C LEU A 112 0.82 8.61 -6.69
N VAL A 113 -0.22 8.01 -7.27
CA VAL A 113 -0.14 6.72 -7.96
C VAL A 113 0.85 6.81 -9.12
N GLY A 114 1.64 5.77 -9.31
CA GLY A 114 2.60 5.69 -10.40
C GLY A 114 2.91 4.26 -10.80
N GLY A 115 3.95 4.13 -11.64
CA GLY A 115 4.45 2.86 -12.11
C GLY A 115 5.96 2.71 -11.90
N THR A 116 6.52 3.33 -10.85
CA THR A 116 7.93 3.20 -10.51
C THR A 116 8.23 1.81 -9.95
N GLY A 117 9.47 1.35 -10.12
CA GLY A 117 9.85 0.00 -9.71
C GLY A 117 9.41 -1.05 -10.72
N ARG A 118 9.22 -2.30 -10.24
CA ARG A 118 8.84 -3.44 -11.10
C ARG A 118 7.33 -3.57 -11.20
N VAL A 119 6.75 -2.91 -12.19
CA VAL A 119 5.32 -2.99 -12.49
C VAL A 119 5.09 -2.94 -14.00
N THR A 120 3.94 -3.45 -14.46
CA THR A 120 3.55 -3.42 -15.86
C THR A 120 2.74 -2.18 -16.22
N GLY A 121 2.28 -1.40 -15.25
CA GLY A 121 1.52 -0.16 -15.45
C GLY A 121 1.22 0.52 -14.13
N ALA A 122 0.72 1.76 -14.21
CA ALA A 122 0.40 2.54 -13.03
C ALA A 122 -0.77 1.93 -12.26
N HIS A 123 -0.57 1.71 -10.97
CA HIS A 123 -1.61 1.27 -10.04
C HIS A 123 -1.17 1.53 -8.61
N LEU A 124 -2.12 1.59 -7.68
CA LEU A 124 -1.83 1.65 -6.26
C LEU A 124 -1.72 0.24 -5.70
N HIS A 125 -0.60 -0.06 -5.07
CA HIS A 125 -0.40 -1.30 -4.30
C HIS A 125 -0.26 -0.95 -2.83
N TRP A 126 -1.14 -1.50 -1.99
CA TRP A 126 -1.16 -1.30 -0.56
C TRP A 126 -0.93 -2.63 0.16
N GLU A 127 0.10 -2.66 1.01
CA GLU A 127 0.36 -3.78 1.91
C GLU A 127 0.07 -3.39 3.35
N LEU A 128 -0.42 -4.34 4.12
CA LEU A 128 -0.67 -4.17 5.54
C LEU A 128 0.07 -5.26 6.31
N TRP A 129 0.77 -4.86 7.35
CA TRP A 129 1.57 -5.75 8.19
C TRP A 129 1.12 -5.61 9.63
N VAL A 130 0.93 -6.76 10.31
CA VAL A 130 0.60 -6.82 11.74
C VAL A 130 1.63 -7.70 12.42
N ASN A 131 2.40 -7.13 13.34
CA ASN A 131 3.48 -7.81 14.06
C ASN A 131 4.47 -8.53 13.12
N GLY A 132 4.83 -7.87 12.02
CA GLY A 132 5.77 -8.39 11.04
C GLY A 132 5.20 -9.41 10.06
N ILE A 133 3.90 -9.66 10.09
CA ILE A 133 3.21 -10.61 9.20
C ILE A 133 2.30 -9.84 8.26
N GLN A 134 2.41 -10.12 6.96
CA GLN A 134 1.49 -9.56 5.96
C GLN A 134 0.10 -10.14 6.15
N VAL A 135 -0.90 -9.27 6.10
CA VAL A 135 -2.31 -9.63 6.23
C VAL A 135 -3.11 -9.08 5.05
N ASP A 136 -4.34 -9.56 4.89
CA ASP A 136 -5.22 -9.07 3.83
C ASP A 136 -5.74 -7.67 4.20
N PRO A 137 -5.35 -6.61 3.45
CA PRO A 137 -5.83 -5.27 3.75
C PRO A 137 -7.35 -5.11 3.63
N LEU A 138 -8.00 -5.91 2.81
CA LEU A 138 -9.45 -5.84 2.63
C LEU A 138 -10.19 -6.08 3.94
N ASP A 139 -9.71 -7.00 4.78
CA ASP A 139 -10.31 -7.26 6.09
C ASP A 139 -10.34 -6.02 6.97
N TRP A 140 -9.33 -5.15 6.85
CA TRP A 140 -9.21 -3.92 7.63
C TRP A 140 -10.11 -2.79 7.12
N LEU A 141 -10.62 -2.91 5.90
CA LEU A 141 -11.60 -1.98 5.34
C LEU A 141 -13.04 -2.33 5.73
N ILE A 142 -13.31 -3.58 6.10
CA ILE A 142 -14.66 -4.06 6.39
C ILE A 142 -14.89 -4.42 7.85
N GLN A 143 -13.84 -4.40 8.69
CA GLN A 143 -13.91 -4.73 10.11
C GLN A 143 -13.20 -3.67 10.93
N THR A 144 -13.77 -3.36 12.10
CA THR A 144 -13.15 -2.46 13.08
C THR A 144 -12.33 -3.28 14.07
N TYR A 145 -11.07 -2.86 14.27
CA TYR A 145 -10.18 -3.46 15.27
C TYR A 145 -10.00 -2.49 16.44
N PRO A 146 -10.32 -2.94 17.65
CA PRO A 146 -10.26 -2.07 18.84
C PRO A 146 -8.84 -1.65 19.23
#